data_2bd31a6596ea3ef7c3e8cd9ee9095b9e
#
_entry.id   2bd31a6596ea3ef7c3e8cd9ee9095b9e
#
_cell.length_a   1.000
_cell.length_b   1.000
_cell.length_c   1.000
_cell.angle_alpha   90.00
_cell.angle_beta   90.00
_cell.angle_gamma   90.00
#
_symmetry.space_group_name_H-M   'P 1'
#
loop_
_entity.id
_entity.type
_entity.pdbx_description
1 polymer ?
#
loop_
_entity_poly.entity_id
_entity_poly.type
_entity_poly.pdbx_seq_one_letter_code
_entity_poly.pdbx_strand_id
1 'polypeptide(L)'
;MNDTYQKPDMSSWTGRIDSIDNYDAFRWHQWVKPLDLTVAIHELPPFKVGIAILGFCSDEGVRRNLGRTGAAKGPHSIRKELCNLPCSFTQELRLFDAGNIL
;
A
#
# COMPACT_ATOMS: atom_id res chain seq x y z
N MET A 1 -19.14 -8.60 -6.50
CA MET A 1 -17.95 -8.18 -5.77
C MET A 1 -18.11 -8.44 -4.28
N ASN A 2 -17.05 -8.76 -3.61
CA ASN A 2 -17.07 -9.06 -2.19
C ASN A 2 -17.08 -7.77 -1.36
N ASP A 3 -18.05 -7.63 -0.45
CA ASP A 3 -18.16 -6.47 0.43
C ASP A 3 -16.99 -6.37 1.43
N THR A 4 -16.20 -7.42 1.55
CA THR A 4 -15.02 -7.42 2.43
C THR A 4 -13.80 -6.79 1.79
N TYR A 5 -13.81 -6.54 0.49
CA TYR A 5 -12.69 -5.87 -0.18
C TYR A 5 -12.92 -4.36 -0.26
N GLN A 6 -11.90 -3.61 0.13
CA GLN A 6 -11.84 -2.16 -0.01
C GLN A 6 -10.69 -1.80 -0.94
N LYS A 7 -11.00 -1.17 -2.07
CA LYS A 7 -9.97 -0.73 -3.01
C LYS A 7 -9.07 0.35 -2.37
N PRO A 8 -7.85 0.54 -2.91
CA PRO A 8 -6.90 1.47 -2.29
C PRO A 8 -7.40 2.91 -2.30
N ASP A 9 -7.16 3.60 -1.18
CA ASP A 9 -7.37 5.04 -1.04
C ASP A 9 -6.00 5.70 -1.01
N MET A 10 -5.65 6.36 -2.11
CA MET A 10 -4.32 6.96 -2.28
C MET A 10 -4.15 8.28 -1.54
N SER A 11 -5.20 8.83 -0.95
CA SER A 11 -5.14 10.11 -0.24
C SER A 11 -4.24 10.06 1.00
N SER A 12 -4.01 8.88 1.56
CA SER A 12 -3.13 8.70 2.71
C SER A 12 -1.65 8.63 2.33
N TRP A 13 -1.32 8.45 1.05
CA TRP A 13 0.05 8.40 0.56
C TRP A 13 0.57 9.81 0.31
N THR A 14 0.92 10.50 1.38
CA THR A 14 1.43 11.87 1.36
C THR A 14 2.65 11.96 2.25
N GLY A 15 3.50 12.96 2.00
CA GLY A 15 4.68 13.15 2.82
C GLY A 15 5.63 14.17 2.22
N ARG A 16 6.87 14.09 2.66
CA ARG A 16 7.93 14.99 2.22
C ARG A 16 8.25 14.77 0.75
N ILE A 17 8.47 15.85 0.03
CA ILE A 17 8.88 15.83 -1.38
C ILE A 17 10.22 16.56 -1.50
N ASP A 18 11.27 15.82 -1.84
CA ASP A 18 12.59 16.38 -2.09
C ASP A 18 12.78 16.70 -3.58
N SER A 19 12.11 15.95 -4.47
CA SER A 19 12.09 16.17 -5.91
C SER A 19 10.83 15.61 -6.52
N ILE A 20 10.32 16.22 -7.58
CA ILE A 20 9.14 15.73 -8.31
C ILE A 20 9.53 14.92 -9.55
N ASP A 21 10.79 14.95 -9.97
CA ASP A 21 11.24 14.32 -11.22
C ASP A 21 12.49 13.47 -11.09
N ASN A 22 13.25 13.58 -10.00
CA ASN A 22 14.45 12.77 -9.78
C ASN A 22 14.15 11.58 -8.90
N TYR A 23 14.11 10.39 -9.49
CA TYR A 23 13.81 9.16 -8.77
C TYR A 23 14.73 8.91 -7.56
N ASP A 24 16.00 9.30 -7.64
CA ASP A 24 16.95 9.08 -6.55
C ASP A 24 16.58 9.85 -5.28
N ALA A 25 15.72 10.86 -5.41
CA ALA A 25 15.21 11.64 -4.28
C ALA A 25 13.75 11.30 -3.96
N PHE A 26 13.16 10.27 -4.59
CA PHE A 26 11.77 9.89 -4.34
C PHE A 26 11.60 9.18 -3.02
N ARG A 27 10.43 9.38 -2.43
CA ARG A 27 9.95 8.65 -1.27
C ARG A 27 8.82 7.71 -1.68
N TRP A 28 8.50 6.73 -0.86
CA TRP A 28 7.51 5.71 -1.18
C TRP A 28 6.18 6.31 -1.64
N HIS A 29 5.69 7.37 -0.97
CA HIS A 29 4.40 7.97 -1.34
C HIS A 29 4.39 8.51 -2.78
N GLN A 30 5.56 8.81 -3.35
CA GLN A 30 5.69 9.28 -4.73
C GLN A 30 5.76 8.13 -5.74
N TRP A 31 6.06 6.90 -5.29
CA TRP A 31 6.28 5.75 -6.17
C TRP A 31 5.13 4.75 -6.15
N VAL A 32 4.39 4.66 -5.05
CA VAL A 32 3.27 3.72 -4.89
C VAL A 32 2.12 4.09 -5.84
N LYS A 33 1.58 3.08 -6.52
CA LYS A 33 0.42 3.22 -7.41
C LYS A 33 -0.74 2.39 -6.91
N PRO A 34 -1.98 2.78 -7.19
CA PRO A 34 -3.13 1.97 -6.80
C PRO A 34 -3.23 0.72 -7.67
N LEU A 35 -3.61 -0.38 -7.05
CA LEU A 35 -3.96 -1.62 -7.72
C LEU A 35 -5.33 -2.06 -7.23
N ASP A 36 -6.35 -1.89 -8.06
CA ASP A 36 -7.69 -2.35 -7.74
C ASP A 36 -7.80 -3.82 -8.16
N LEU A 37 -7.95 -4.71 -7.19
CA LEU A 37 -8.00 -6.15 -7.45
C LEU A 37 -9.27 -6.59 -8.18
N THR A 38 -10.23 -5.69 -8.38
CA THR A 38 -11.42 -5.97 -9.18
C THR A 38 -11.20 -5.72 -10.67
N VAL A 39 -10.03 -5.14 -11.03
CA VAL A 39 -9.65 -4.85 -12.41
C VAL A 39 -8.68 -5.91 -12.91
N ALA A 40 -8.77 -6.25 -14.20
CA ALA A 40 -7.90 -7.27 -14.79
C ALA A 40 -6.44 -6.82 -14.76
N ILE A 41 -5.56 -7.70 -14.28
CA ILE A 41 -4.15 -7.37 -14.05
C ILE A 41 -3.41 -7.05 -15.35
N HIS A 42 -3.86 -7.59 -16.49
CA HIS A 42 -3.21 -7.32 -17.79
C HIS A 42 -3.37 -5.86 -18.25
N GLU A 43 -4.21 -5.08 -17.59
CA GLU A 43 -4.37 -3.65 -17.85
C GLU A 43 -3.26 -2.81 -17.21
N LEU A 44 -2.42 -3.42 -16.37
CA LEU A 44 -1.30 -2.72 -15.73
C LEU A 44 -0.19 -2.43 -16.74
N PRO A 45 0.54 -1.31 -16.56
CA PRO A 45 1.73 -1.05 -17.36
C PRO A 45 2.77 -2.16 -17.19
N PRO A 46 3.64 -2.42 -18.19
CA PRO A 46 4.70 -3.40 -18.05
C PRO A 46 5.67 -3.07 -16.90
N PHE A 47 6.10 -4.08 -16.17
CA PHE A 47 7.12 -3.96 -15.13
C PHE A 47 7.82 -5.30 -14.96
N LYS A 48 9.07 -5.28 -14.46
CA LYS A 48 9.84 -6.50 -14.22
C LYS A 48 9.48 -7.14 -12.89
N VAL A 49 9.36 -6.35 -11.83
CA VAL A 49 9.01 -6.82 -10.49
C VAL A 49 7.95 -5.90 -9.92
N GLY A 50 6.88 -6.50 -9.43
CA GLY A 50 5.82 -5.77 -8.74
C GLY A 50 5.64 -6.29 -7.32
N ILE A 51 5.47 -5.40 -6.38
CA ILE A 51 5.14 -5.71 -5.00
C ILE A 51 3.84 -5.00 -4.67
N ALA A 52 2.86 -5.74 -4.18
CA ALA A 52 1.58 -5.18 -3.77
C ALA A 52 1.39 -5.32 -2.26
N ILE A 53 0.92 -4.25 -1.64
CA ILE A 53 0.58 -4.23 -0.23
C ILE A 53 -0.92 -4.44 -0.11
N LEU A 54 -1.33 -5.48 0.61
CA LEU A 54 -2.73 -5.77 0.90
C LEU A 54 -2.90 -5.80 2.42
N GLY A 55 -3.77 -4.95 2.95
CA GLY A 55 -4.00 -4.87 4.38
C GLY A 55 -5.13 -5.78 4.85
N PHE A 56 -5.03 -6.24 6.09
CA PHE A 56 -6.12 -6.94 6.76
C PHE A 56 -6.61 -6.07 7.92
N CYS A 57 -7.82 -5.57 7.80
CA CYS A 57 -8.41 -4.64 8.75
C CYS A 57 -9.41 -5.36 9.67
N SER A 58 -8.89 -6.29 10.50
CA SER A 58 -9.72 -7.10 11.37
C SER A 58 -9.03 -7.34 12.72
N ASP A 59 -9.81 -7.26 13.79
CA ASP A 59 -9.38 -7.59 15.15
C ASP A 59 -9.70 -9.03 15.55
N GLU A 60 -10.33 -9.79 14.68
CA GLU A 60 -10.90 -11.10 15.04
C GLU A 60 -9.85 -12.07 15.58
N GLY A 61 -8.71 -12.19 14.91
CA GLY A 61 -7.66 -13.10 15.36
C GLY A 61 -7.06 -12.68 16.69
N VAL A 62 -6.85 -11.38 16.90
CA VAL A 62 -6.30 -10.84 18.15
C VAL A 62 -7.29 -11.07 19.29
N ARG A 63 -8.57 -10.85 19.05
CA ARG A 63 -9.62 -11.03 20.05
C ARG A 63 -9.71 -12.48 20.51
N ARG A 64 -9.63 -13.44 19.57
CA ARG A 64 -9.66 -14.88 19.88
C ARG A 64 -8.48 -15.32 20.73
N ASN A 65 -7.35 -14.64 20.61
CA ASN A 65 -6.14 -14.93 21.38
C ASN A 65 -6.03 -14.09 22.64
N LEU A 66 -7.10 -13.43 23.07
CA LEU A 66 -7.14 -12.56 24.26
C LEU A 66 -6.14 -11.40 24.18
N GLY A 67 -5.75 -11.01 22.97
CA GLY A 67 -4.87 -9.87 22.75
C GLY A 67 -5.62 -8.54 22.75
N ARG A 68 -4.85 -7.45 22.58
CA ARG A 68 -5.44 -6.12 22.46
C ARG A 68 -6.13 -5.98 21.12
N THR A 69 -7.31 -5.34 21.10
CA THR A 69 -7.94 -4.93 19.85
C THR A 69 -7.21 -3.71 19.27
N GLY A 70 -7.45 -3.42 18.01
CA GLY A 70 -6.81 -2.30 17.29
C GLY A 70 -6.04 -2.74 16.05
N ALA A 71 -5.88 -4.04 15.81
CA ALA A 71 -5.19 -4.57 14.64
C ALA A 71 -5.85 -4.12 13.33
N ALA A 72 -7.16 -3.84 13.34
CA ALA A 72 -7.88 -3.32 12.18
C ALA A 72 -7.30 -1.99 11.66
N LYS A 73 -6.64 -1.22 12.51
CA LYS A 73 -6.01 0.05 12.15
C LYS A 73 -4.54 -0.11 11.76
N GLY A 74 -3.99 -1.31 11.90
CA GLY A 74 -2.59 -1.59 11.59
C GLY A 74 -2.21 -1.23 10.16
N PRO A 75 -2.99 -1.64 9.13
CA PRO A 75 -2.65 -1.29 7.75
C PRO A 75 -2.50 0.20 7.50
N HIS A 76 -3.39 1.02 8.05
CA HIS A 76 -3.28 2.48 7.94
C HIS A 76 -2.01 3.01 8.61
N SER A 77 -1.71 2.54 9.81
CA SER A 77 -0.53 2.97 10.55
C SER A 77 0.76 2.58 9.82
N ILE A 78 0.83 1.37 9.27
CA ILE A 78 1.98 0.90 8.51
C ILE A 78 2.18 1.74 7.25
N ARG A 79 1.12 1.98 6.49
CA ARG A 79 1.19 2.81 5.28
C ARG A 79 1.69 4.22 5.60
N LYS A 80 1.22 4.78 6.70
CA LYS A 80 1.64 6.12 7.12
C LYS A 80 3.14 6.17 7.40
N GLU A 81 3.69 5.15 8.07
CA GLU A 81 5.12 5.07 8.34
C GLU A 81 5.95 4.87 7.06
N LEU A 82 5.41 4.15 6.06
CA LEU A 82 6.12 3.91 4.81
C LEU A 82 6.22 5.15 3.93
N CYS A 83 5.31 6.11 4.07
CA CYS A 83 5.20 7.25 3.14
C CYS A 83 6.51 8.01 2.92
N ASN A 84 7.29 8.22 3.97
CA ASN A 84 8.51 9.02 3.90
C ASN A 84 9.79 8.19 3.75
N LEU A 85 9.69 6.87 3.58
CA LEU A 85 10.85 6.07 3.30
C LEU A 85 11.42 6.39 1.92
N PRO A 86 12.75 6.47 1.78
CA PRO A 86 13.34 6.67 0.46
C PRO A 86 13.18 5.43 -0.41
N CYS A 87 13.05 5.63 -1.71
CA CYS A 87 13.03 4.54 -2.68
C CYS A 87 14.46 4.06 -2.91
N SER A 88 14.86 3.01 -2.18
CA SER A 88 16.23 2.46 -2.24
C SER A 88 16.32 1.22 -3.14
N PHE A 89 15.38 1.02 -4.02
CA PHE A 89 15.32 -0.08 -4.98
C PHE A 89 15.39 0.45 -6.40
N THR A 90 15.53 -0.44 -7.39
CA THR A 90 15.63 -0.02 -8.79
C THR A 90 14.28 0.50 -9.31
N GLN A 91 14.32 1.38 -10.33
CA GLN A 91 13.10 1.90 -10.96
C GLN A 91 12.29 0.83 -11.66
N GLU A 92 12.87 -0.35 -11.91
CA GLU A 92 12.16 -1.48 -12.52
C GLU A 92 11.18 -2.14 -11.56
N LEU A 93 11.37 -1.95 -10.25
CA LEU A 93 10.44 -2.43 -9.24
C LEU A 93 9.27 -1.47 -9.12
N ARG A 94 8.05 -2.00 -9.19
CA ARG A 94 6.83 -1.22 -9.01
C ARG A 94 6.19 -1.56 -7.68
N LEU A 95 5.77 -0.52 -6.97
CA LEU A 95 5.04 -0.66 -5.70
C LEU A 95 3.58 -0.36 -5.93
N PHE A 96 2.71 -1.21 -5.38
CA PHE A 96 1.28 -1.02 -5.46
C PHE A 96 0.64 -1.07 -4.08
N ASP A 97 -0.37 -0.25 -3.89
CA ASP A 97 -1.31 -0.41 -2.79
C ASP A 97 -2.54 -1.12 -3.36
N ALA A 98 -2.78 -2.34 -2.90
CA ALA A 98 -3.89 -3.17 -3.38
C ALA A 98 -5.15 -3.03 -2.52
N GLY A 99 -5.15 -2.13 -1.54
CA GLY A 99 -6.30 -1.92 -0.68
C GLY A 99 -6.31 -2.81 0.55
N ASN A 100 -7.50 -3.13 1.02
CA ASN A 100 -7.67 -3.87 2.28
C ASN A 100 -8.71 -4.97 2.17
N ILE A 101 -8.56 -5.96 3.00
CA ILE A 101 -9.61 -6.91 3.32
C ILE A 101 -10.17 -6.50 4.68
N LEU A 102 -11.47 -6.31 4.74
CA LEU A 102 -12.16 -5.84 5.95
C LEU A 102 -12.66 -7.01 6.80
#